data_ffe0090128054009b5561bed102984b1
#
_entry.id   ffe0090128054009b5561bed102984b1
#
_cell.length_a   1.000
_cell.length_b   1.000
_cell.length_c   1.000
_cell.angle_alpha   90.00
_cell.angle_beta   90.00
_cell.angle_gamma   90.00
#
_symmetry.space_group_name_H-M   'P 1'
#
loop_
_entity.id
_entity.type
_entity.pdbx_description
1 polymer ?
#
loop_
_entity_poly.entity_id
_entity_poly.type
_entity_poly.pdbx_seq_one_letter_code
_entity_poly.pdbx_strand_id
1 'polypeptide(L)'
;MNHSPLLSIIIPTYKEAGNIKNLIEEILEYCDRDSLEILVVDDNSQDGIDEQIRLLYEQGINIMLLQRLENRGLATAVKFGMDRASGKYLVCMDADLSHPPAVIPKMLRVLEEQRAVEVVVGSRYVEEGGFAGEWSQYRQWNSKISTMLANLVIHDLGVKDPMSGYFCIRKETYQRAAYIKPIGYKILLELLVKCGCSKVVEVPITFRERSKGESKLNLREQMNYLNHLSRLFDFSHPQWSAAIKYLIVNVLGVSLMLLLWLILPAAENVIVPVALGYLGVIATNVFFFGRYVHY
;
A
#
# COMPACT_ATOMS: atom_id res chain seq x y z
N MET A 1 6.57 29.69 20.87
CA MET A 1 5.22 29.14 20.66
C MET A 1 5.42 27.88 19.80
N ASN A 2 5.20 26.67 20.34
CA ASN A 2 5.27 25.45 19.56
C ASN A 2 4.04 25.40 18.64
N HIS A 3 4.16 25.96 17.44
CA HIS A 3 3.14 25.71 16.40
C HIS A 3 3.30 24.26 15.94
N SER A 4 2.23 23.47 16.09
CA SER A 4 2.19 22.15 15.47
C SER A 4 2.38 22.32 13.95
N PRO A 5 3.21 21.51 13.29
CA PRO A 5 3.44 21.63 11.86
C PRO A 5 2.13 21.46 11.08
N LEU A 6 2.04 22.13 9.94
CA LEU A 6 0.91 21.96 9.03
C LEU A 6 0.99 20.59 8.37
N LEU A 7 2.21 20.18 8.00
CA LEU A 7 2.50 19.01 7.18
C LEU A 7 3.53 18.11 7.86
N SER A 8 3.23 16.81 7.94
CA SER A 8 4.24 15.77 8.23
C SER A 8 4.44 14.92 6.99
N ILE A 9 5.70 14.78 6.55
CA ILE A 9 6.08 13.90 5.45
C ILE A 9 6.71 12.64 6.03
N ILE A 10 6.10 11.50 5.73
CA ILE A 10 6.53 10.17 6.17
C ILE A 10 7.28 9.50 5.02
N ILE A 11 8.56 9.21 5.22
CA ILE A 11 9.46 8.63 4.23
C ILE A 11 9.98 7.30 4.76
N PRO A 12 9.36 6.17 4.36
CA PRO A 12 9.88 4.85 4.72
C PRO A 12 11.17 4.59 3.94
N THR A 13 12.20 4.06 4.62
CA THR A 13 13.53 3.82 4.03
C THR A 13 14.06 2.43 4.35
N TYR A 14 14.76 1.86 3.38
CA TYR A 14 15.63 0.70 3.56
C TYR A 14 16.75 0.72 2.53
N LYS A 15 17.98 1.05 2.96
CA LYS A 15 19.17 1.23 2.12
C LYS A 15 19.05 2.38 1.10
N GLU A 16 18.57 3.53 1.58
CA GLU A 16 18.31 4.72 0.76
C GLU A 16 19.16 5.94 1.19
N ALA A 17 20.22 5.76 1.99
CA ALA A 17 21.09 6.86 2.43
C ALA A 17 21.61 7.71 1.26
N GLY A 18 21.88 7.10 0.09
CA GLY A 18 22.36 7.82 -1.09
C GLY A 18 21.33 8.74 -1.76
N ASN A 19 20.05 8.59 -1.46
CA ASN A 19 18.97 9.35 -2.07
C ASN A 19 18.38 10.40 -1.12
N ILE A 20 18.46 10.16 0.20
CA ILE A 20 17.69 10.91 1.20
C ILE A 20 18.03 12.40 1.20
N LYS A 21 19.29 12.79 1.08
CA LYS A 21 19.70 14.19 1.04
C LYS A 21 19.05 14.94 -0.12
N ASN A 22 19.16 14.40 -1.33
CA ASN A 22 18.61 15.02 -2.53
C ASN A 22 17.09 15.13 -2.46
N LEU A 23 16.42 14.10 -1.90
CA LEU A 23 14.98 14.12 -1.69
C LEU A 23 14.56 15.23 -0.72
N ILE A 24 15.25 15.38 0.40
CA ILE A 24 14.93 16.42 1.38
C ILE A 24 15.19 17.82 0.79
N GLU A 25 16.28 18.02 0.07
CA GLU A 25 16.57 19.29 -0.63
C GLU A 25 15.44 19.61 -1.62
N GLU A 26 15.00 18.64 -2.45
CA GLU A 26 13.88 18.84 -3.38
C GLU A 26 12.55 19.12 -2.63
N ILE A 27 12.26 18.47 -1.51
CA ILE A 27 11.07 18.77 -0.69
C ILE A 27 11.07 20.23 -0.22
N LEU A 28 12.22 20.74 0.22
CA LEU A 28 12.38 22.10 0.73
C LEU A 28 12.26 23.17 -0.36
N GLU A 29 12.36 22.82 -1.63
CA GLU A 29 12.08 23.76 -2.73
C GLU A 29 10.57 24.06 -2.86
N TYR A 30 9.70 23.13 -2.45
CA TYR A 30 8.26 23.22 -2.65
C TYR A 30 7.44 23.36 -1.37
N CYS A 31 8.03 23.07 -0.21
CA CYS A 31 7.34 23.08 1.08
C CYS A 31 7.97 24.10 2.02
N ASP A 32 7.12 24.86 2.72
CA ASP A 32 7.57 25.82 3.71
C ASP A 32 8.19 25.13 4.92
N ARG A 33 9.44 25.47 5.20
CA ARG A 33 10.28 24.85 6.21
C ARG A 33 9.71 24.99 7.63
N ASP A 34 9.08 26.12 7.92
CA ASP A 34 8.61 26.42 9.28
C ASP A 34 7.31 25.67 9.62
N SER A 35 6.60 25.20 8.60
CA SER A 35 5.35 24.46 8.74
C SER A 35 5.49 22.96 8.48
N LEU A 36 6.73 22.47 8.26
CA LEU A 36 7.05 21.11 7.84
C LEU A 36 7.69 20.30 8.98
N GLU A 37 7.28 19.02 9.07
CA GLU A 37 7.93 17.96 9.83
C GLU A 37 8.25 16.80 8.89
N ILE A 38 9.47 16.27 8.95
CA ILE A 38 9.88 15.14 8.13
C ILE A 38 10.24 13.96 9.04
N LEU A 39 9.57 12.83 8.83
CA LEU A 39 9.77 11.58 9.56
C LEU A 39 10.36 10.53 8.62
N VAL A 40 11.66 10.30 8.73
CA VAL A 40 12.36 9.23 8.01
C VAL A 40 12.28 7.97 8.85
N VAL A 41 11.60 6.95 8.33
CA VAL A 41 11.36 5.68 9.05
C VAL A 41 12.23 4.59 8.45
N ASP A 42 13.32 4.27 9.14
CA ASP A 42 14.35 3.35 8.65
C ASP A 42 14.23 1.95 9.24
N ASP A 43 14.22 0.95 8.38
CA ASP A 43 14.17 -0.46 8.75
C ASP A 43 15.55 -1.05 9.08
N ASN A 44 16.35 -0.28 9.84
CA ASN A 44 17.71 -0.64 10.27
C ASN A 44 18.63 -0.96 9.08
N SER A 45 18.78 0.02 8.20
CA SER A 45 19.54 -0.11 6.94
C SER A 45 21.03 -0.31 7.14
N GLN A 46 21.60 0.31 8.17
CA GLN A 46 23.06 0.31 8.46
C GLN A 46 23.88 0.79 7.23
N ASP A 47 23.40 1.81 6.53
CA ASP A 47 23.99 2.36 5.31
C ASP A 47 24.49 3.81 5.47
N GLY A 48 24.49 4.33 6.71
CA GLY A 48 24.91 5.70 7.02
C GLY A 48 23.78 6.74 6.92
N ILE A 49 22.51 6.32 6.87
CA ILE A 49 21.36 7.22 6.83
C ILE A 49 21.27 8.11 8.07
N ASP A 50 21.67 7.58 9.24
CA ASP A 50 21.71 8.28 10.51
C ASP A 50 22.61 9.53 10.45
N GLU A 51 23.78 9.42 9.86
CA GLU A 51 24.69 10.55 9.66
C GLU A 51 24.10 11.60 8.70
N GLN A 52 23.45 11.17 7.62
CA GLN A 52 22.79 12.10 6.68
C GLN A 52 21.67 12.88 7.37
N ILE A 53 20.83 12.20 8.17
CA ILE A 53 19.74 12.87 8.88
C ILE A 53 20.28 13.82 9.96
N ARG A 54 21.34 13.43 10.69
CA ARG A 54 22.01 14.29 11.66
C ARG A 54 22.49 15.61 11.04
N LEU A 55 23.16 15.52 9.88
CA LEU A 55 23.65 16.72 9.17
C LEU A 55 22.50 17.65 8.70
N LEU A 56 21.38 17.09 8.25
CA LEU A 56 20.19 17.83 7.85
C LEU A 56 19.53 18.51 9.07
N TYR A 57 19.46 17.81 10.20
CA TYR A 57 18.96 18.38 11.46
C TYR A 57 19.82 19.54 11.96
N GLU A 58 21.16 19.43 11.89
CA GLU A 58 22.11 20.51 12.27
C GLU A 58 21.95 21.77 11.38
N GLN A 59 21.45 21.62 10.16
CA GLN A 59 21.06 22.74 9.29
C GLN A 59 19.71 23.38 9.70
N GLY A 60 19.12 22.93 10.80
CA GLY A 60 17.85 23.44 11.35
C GLY A 60 16.61 22.93 10.63
N ILE A 61 16.69 21.82 9.86
CA ILE A 61 15.52 21.16 9.25
C ILE A 61 14.80 20.38 10.35
N ASN A 62 13.47 20.53 10.44
CA ASN A 62 12.65 19.73 11.34
C ASN A 62 12.48 18.29 10.81
N ILE A 63 13.53 17.50 10.98
CA ILE A 63 13.64 16.12 10.49
C ILE A 63 13.99 15.16 11.63
N MET A 64 13.38 14.01 11.66
CA MET A 64 13.59 12.97 12.65
C MET A 64 13.83 11.61 11.98
N LEU A 65 14.87 10.88 12.45
CA LEU A 65 15.09 9.49 12.09
C LEU A 65 14.40 8.56 13.11
N LEU A 66 13.54 7.70 12.61
CA LEU A 66 12.84 6.68 13.38
C LEU A 66 13.34 5.29 12.96
N GLN A 67 14.34 4.76 13.65
CA GLN A 67 14.86 3.42 13.37
C GLN A 67 13.99 2.33 13.96
N ARG A 68 13.77 1.25 13.18
CA ARG A 68 12.97 0.09 13.61
C ARG A 68 13.78 -1.18 13.54
N LEU A 69 13.86 -1.90 14.65
CA LEU A 69 14.57 -3.19 14.75
C LEU A 69 13.63 -4.36 14.43
N GLU A 70 12.33 -4.20 14.72
CA GLU A 70 11.31 -5.22 14.59
C GLU A 70 10.18 -4.80 13.68
N ASN A 71 9.33 -5.76 13.27
CA ASN A 71 8.14 -5.53 12.44
C ASN A 71 8.45 -4.76 11.14
N ARG A 72 9.57 -5.10 10.49
CA ARG A 72 10.06 -4.44 9.28
C ARG A 72 9.09 -4.61 8.10
N GLY A 73 9.14 -3.68 7.20
CA GLY A 73 8.36 -3.66 5.97
C GLY A 73 7.75 -2.30 5.69
N LEU A 74 7.55 -1.97 4.42
CA LEU A 74 7.17 -0.64 3.96
C LEU A 74 5.87 -0.17 4.61
N ALA A 75 4.80 -0.94 4.55
CA ALA A 75 3.50 -0.51 5.07
C ALA A 75 3.50 -0.34 6.60
N THR A 76 4.24 -1.18 7.33
CA THR A 76 4.40 -1.03 8.78
C THR A 76 5.29 0.17 9.13
N ALA A 77 6.27 0.52 8.27
CA ALA A 77 7.09 1.73 8.43
C ALA A 77 6.24 2.99 8.27
N VAL A 78 5.42 3.06 7.22
CA VAL A 78 4.49 4.18 7.02
C VAL A 78 3.56 4.35 8.21
N LYS A 79 2.92 3.26 8.66
CA LYS A 79 2.06 3.30 9.86
C LYS A 79 2.82 3.84 11.09
N PHE A 80 4.04 3.34 11.32
CA PHE A 80 4.87 3.75 12.46
C PHE A 80 5.20 5.25 12.44
N GLY A 81 5.46 5.80 11.25
CA GLY A 81 5.67 7.24 11.06
C GLY A 81 4.38 8.03 11.24
N MET A 82 3.26 7.59 10.64
CA MET A 82 1.96 8.26 10.77
C MET A 82 1.47 8.32 12.21
N ASP A 83 1.69 7.28 13.01
CA ASP A 83 1.34 7.24 14.44
C ASP A 83 2.09 8.31 15.26
N ARG A 84 3.26 8.76 14.78
CA ARG A 84 4.14 9.74 15.44
C ARG A 84 4.08 11.14 14.85
N ALA A 85 3.50 11.26 13.69
CA ALA A 85 3.37 12.52 12.97
C ALA A 85 2.51 13.51 13.76
N SER A 86 2.94 14.79 13.83
CA SER A 86 2.24 15.85 14.55
C SER A 86 1.46 16.78 13.61
N GLY A 87 1.75 16.79 12.32
CA GLY A 87 1.12 17.64 11.31
C GLY A 87 -0.37 17.40 11.13
N LYS A 88 -1.08 18.44 10.70
CA LYS A 88 -2.49 18.38 10.33
C LYS A 88 -2.74 17.50 9.11
N TYR A 89 -1.81 17.50 8.17
CA TYR A 89 -1.82 16.69 6.96
C TYR A 89 -0.62 15.76 6.97
N LEU A 90 -0.83 14.50 6.57
CA LEU A 90 0.19 13.47 6.53
C LEU A 90 0.43 13.07 5.07
N VAL A 91 1.64 13.30 4.57
CA VAL A 91 2.08 12.83 3.26
C VAL A 91 2.93 11.59 3.43
N CYS A 92 2.66 10.58 2.62
CA CYS A 92 3.53 9.42 2.45
C CYS A 92 4.20 9.50 1.07
N MET A 93 5.50 9.28 1.01
CA MET A 93 6.25 9.19 -0.25
C MET A 93 7.48 8.30 -0.10
N ASP A 94 7.90 7.67 -1.21
CA ASP A 94 9.08 6.80 -1.23
C ASP A 94 10.38 7.63 -1.26
N ALA A 95 11.48 7.04 -0.76
CA ALA A 95 12.79 7.69 -0.68
C ALA A 95 13.61 7.64 -1.98
N ASP A 96 13.14 6.91 -3.01
CA ASP A 96 13.89 6.60 -4.24
C ASP A 96 13.79 7.65 -5.34
N LEU A 97 13.27 8.85 -5.02
CA LEU A 97 13.06 9.99 -5.93
C LEU A 97 12.01 9.75 -7.04
N SER A 98 11.27 8.63 -6.97
CA SER A 98 10.23 8.33 -7.97
C SER A 98 8.97 9.19 -7.82
N HIS A 99 8.71 9.70 -6.63
CA HIS A 99 7.60 10.57 -6.31
C HIS A 99 8.03 12.05 -6.35
N PRO A 100 7.47 12.89 -7.27
CA PRO A 100 7.90 14.29 -7.40
C PRO A 100 7.39 15.16 -6.24
N PRO A 101 8.26 15.77 -5.39
CA PRO A 101 7.84 16.66 -4.32
C PRO A 101 7.04 17.88 -4.79
N ALA A 102 7.24 18.34 -6.01
CA ALA A 102 6.50 19.44 -6.62
C ALA A 102 4.96 19.28 -6.59
N VAL A 103 4.46 18.04 -6.40
CA VAL A 103 3.01 17.76 -6.34
C VAL A 103 2.44 17.96 -4.93
N ILE A 104 3.27 17.98 -3.88
CA ILE A 104 2.82 18.16 -2.48
C ILE A 104 1.95 19.42 -2.30
N PRO A 105 2.35 20.60 -2.79
CA PRO A 105 1.52 21.81 -2.66
C PRO A 105 0.15 21.67 -3.31
N LYS A 106 0.05 20.95 -4.44
CA LYS A 106 -1.23 20.69 -5.11
C LYS A 106 -2.12 19.78 -4.27
N MET A 107 -1.54 18.72 -3.66
CA MET A 107 -2.29 17.83 -2.75
C MET A 107 -2.82 18.58 -1.53
N LEU A 108 -1.99 19.42 -0.91
CA LEU A 108 -2.38 20.24 0.23
C LEU A 108 -3.52 21.20 -0.13
N ARG A 109 -3.39 21.93 -1.24
CA ARG A 109 -4.41 22.86 -1.71
C ARG A 109 -5.76 22.18 -1.88
N VAL A 110 -5.81 20.99 -2.48
CA VAL A 110 -7.05 20.22 -2.64
C VAL A 110 -7.69 19.93 -1.27
N LEU A 111 -6.89 19.51 -0.28
CA LEU A 111 -7.39 19.24 1.07
C LEU A 111 -7.83 20.53 1.79
N GLU A 112 -7.18 21.65 1.59
CA GLU A 112 -7.54 22.91 2.23
C GLU A 112 -8.80 23.52 1.65
N GLU A 113 -8.92 23.57 0.32
CA GLU A 113 -10.06 24.16 -0.39
C GLU A 113 -11.32 23.28 -0.33
N GLN A 114 -11.14 21.95 -0.29
CA GLN A 114 -12.26 21.00 -0.34
C GLN A 114 -12.36 20.21 0.97
N ARG A 115 -13.07 20.74 1.96
CA ARG A 115 -13.21 20.12 3.30
C ARG A 115 -13.75 18.68 3.27
N ALA A 116 -14.57 18.35 2.27
CA ALA A 116 -15.11 16.99 2.13
C ALA A 116 -14.06 15.97 1.64
N VAL A 117 -12.96 16.43 1.02
CA VAL A 117 -11.89 15.52 0.57
C VAL A 117 -11.06 15.10 1.77
N GLU A 118 -10.87 13.81 1.93
CA GLU A 118 -10.21 13.20 3.06
C GLU A 118 -8.80 12.70 2.72
N VAL A 119 -8.63 12.24 1.46
CA VAL A 119 -7.37 11.73 0.93
C VAL A 119 -7.16 12.27 -0.47
N VAL A 120 -5.92 12.68 -0.77
CA VAL A 120 -5.46 13.00 -2.12
C VAL A 120 -4.37 12.03 -2.51
N VAL A 121 -4.53 11.40 -3.66
CA VAL A 121 -3.61 10.38 -4.19
C VAL A 121 -2.83 10.93 -5.37
N GLY A 122 -1.52 10.79 -5.36
CA GLY A 122 -0.67 11.01 -6.53
C GLY A 122 -0.83 9.81 -7.48
N SER A 123 -1.56 10.02 -8.56
CA SER A 123 -2.00 8.95 -9.46
C SER A 123 -1.25 8.97 -10.80
N ARG A 124 -0.84 7.79 -11.23
CA ARG A 124 -0.21 7.54 -12.53
C ARG A 124 -1.24 7.28 -13.64
N TYR A 125 -2.49 7.07 -13.27
CA TYR A 125 -3.55 6.56 -14.16
C TYR A 125 -4.67 7.57 -14.43
N VAL A 126 -4.55 8.80 -13.95
CA VAL A 126 -5.41 9.92 -14.33
C VAL A 126 -4.84 10.65 -15.53
N GLU A 127 -5.64 11.50 -16.16
CA GLU A 127 -5.22 12.38 -17.25
C GLU A 127 -4.00 13.22 -16.81
N GLU A 128 -3.01 13.38 -17.67
CA GLU A 128 -1.70 14.00 -17.39
C GLU A 128 -0.81 13.20 -16.41
N GLY A 129 -1.27 12.06 -15.89
CA GLY A 129 -0.44 11.14 -15.11
C GLY A 129 0.30 10.15 -16.01
N GLY A 130 1.39 9.57 -15.50
CA GLY A 130 2.16 8.60 -16.29
C GLY A 130 3.43 8.11 -15.63
N PHE A 131 4.28 7.55 -16.47
CA PHE A 131 5.59 7.00 -16.10
C PHE A 131 6.67 7.66 -16.97
N ALA A 132 7.78 8.04 -16.36
CA ALA A 132 8.99 8.37 -17.07
C ALA A 132 9.66 7.07 -17.53
N GLY A 133 9.79 6.88 -18.86
CA GLY A 133 10.38 5.67 -19.44
C GLY A 133 9.39 4.56 -19.83
N GLU A 134 9.91 3.48 -20.42
CA GLU A 134 9.13 2.35 -20.91
C GLU A 134 8.85 1.34 -19.79
N TRP A 135 7.60 1.21 -19.42
CA TRP A 135 7.17 0.14 -18.55
C TRP A 135 6.91 -1.14 -19.35
N SER A 136 7.47 -2.25 -18.90
CA SER A 136 7.22 -3.55 -19.54
C SER A 136 5.71 -3.87 -19.51
N GLN A 137 5.22 -4.49 -20.60
CA GLN A 137 3.80 -4.89 -20.70
C GLN A 137 3.37 -5.76 -19.52
N TYR A 138 4.24 -6.64 -19.03
CA TYR A 138 3.98 -7.48 -17.87
C TYR A 138 3.68 -6.66 -16.59
N ARG A 139 4.44 -5.59 -16.33
CA ARG A 139 4.19 -4.70 -15.17
C ARG A 139 2.87 -3.96 -15.31
N GLN A 140 2.53 -3.52 -16.52
CA GLN A 140 1.25 -2.85 -16.80
C GLN A 140 0.06 -3.79 -16.55
N TRP A 141 0.12 -5.03 -17.06
CA TRP A 141 -0.91 -6.04 -16.85
C TRP A 141 -1.08 -6.39 -15.37
N ASN A 142 0.01 -6.65 -14.68
CA ASN A 142 -0.01 -6.97 -13.25
C ASN A 142 -0.62 -5.82 -12.42
N SER A 143 -0.27 -4.59 -12.75
CA SER A 143 -0.85 -3.41 -12.10
C SER A 143 -2.36 -3.28 -12.36
N LYS A 144 -2.82 -3.48 -13.60
CA LYS A 144 -4.25 -3.43 -13.95
C LYS A 144 -5.05 -4.50 -13.22
N ILE A 145 -4.58 -5.76 -13.19
CA ILE A 145 -5.23 -6.86 -12.47
C ILE A 145 -5.29 -6.54 -10.97
N SER A 146 -4.19 -6.09 -10.40
CA SER A 146 -4.14 -5.72 -8.98
C SER A 146 -5.10 -4.57 -8.66
N THR A 147 -5.20 -3.54 -9.51
CA THR A 147 -6.16 -2.44 -9.34
C THR A 147 -7.60 -2.94 -9.45
N MET A 148 -7.90 -3.81 -10.41
CA MET A 148 -9.23 -4.41 -10.55
C MET A 148 -9.64 -5.18 -9.29
N LEU A 149 -8.74 -6.00 -8.74
CA LEU A 149 -8.97 -6.73 -7.49
C LEU A 149 -9.15 -5.78 -6.29
N ALA A 150 -8.36 -4.71 -6.20
CA ALA A 150 -8.51 -3.69 -5.16
C ALA A 150 -9.88 -3.03 -5.22
N ASN A 151 -10.37 -2.69 -6.41
CA ASN A 151 -11.66 -2.03 -6.59
C ASN A 151 -12.85 -2.89 -6.14
N LEU A 152 -12.73 -4.23 -6.08
CA LEU A 152 -13.74 -5.10 -5.46
C LEU A 152 -13.88 -4.88 -3.93
N VAL A 153 -12.86 -4.30 -3.31
CA VAL A 153 -12.82 -4.08 -1.85
C VAL A 153 -13.13 -2.64 -1.47
N ILE A 154 -12.77 -1.68 -2.34
CA ILE A 154 -12.84 -0.23 -2.05
C ILE A 154 -14.21 0.38 -2.37
N HIS A 155 -15.23 -0.31 -2.74
CA HIS A 155 -16.54 0.23 -3.06
C HIS A 155 -16.58 1.72 -3.48
N ASP A 156 -16.93 1.99 -4.74
CA ASP A 156 -17.38 3.28 -5.30
C ASP A 156 -16.53 4.54 -5.03
N LEU A 157 -15.30 4.42 -4.51
CA LEU A 157 -14.44 5.60 -4.34
C LEU A 157 -13.91 6.15 -5.67
N GLY A 158 -14.06 5.42 -6.78
CA GLY A 158 -13.63 5.84 -8.11
C GLY A 158 -12.12 6.04 -8.25
N VAL A 159 -11.31 5.46 -7.34
CA VAL A 159 -9.84 5.62 -7.31
C VAL A 159 -9.20 4.75 -8.38
N LYS A 160 -8.43 5.36 -9.28
CA LYS A 160 -7.72 4.68 -10.37
C LYS A 160 -6.38 4.10 -9.94
N ASP A 161 -5.73 4.71 -8.93
CA ASP A 161 -4.44 4.25 -8.37
C ASP A 161 -4.50 3.99 -6.85
N PRO A 162 -5.32 3.02 -6.40
CA PRO A 162 -5.50 2.73 -4.97
C PRO A 162 -4.26 2.11 -4.31
N MET A 163 -3.24 1.82 -5.11
CA MET A 163 -2.00 1.20 -4.65
C MET A 163 -0.80 2.14 -4.71
N SER A 164 -1.04 3.43 -4.95
CA SER A 164 0.01 4.44 -4.92
C SER A 164 0.65 4.52 -3.54
N GLY A 165 1.99 4.60 -3.49
CA GLY A 165 2.74 4.93 -2.28
C GLY A 165 2.77 6.43 -1.98
N TYR A 166 2.24 7.26 -2.89
CA TYR A 166 2.26 8.70 -2.81
C TYR A 166 0.87 9.27 -2.58
N PHE A 167 0.60 9.72 -1.37
CA PHE A 167 -0.71 10.26 -1.01
C PHE A 167 -0.59 11.24 0.16
N CYS A 168 -1.60 12.09 0.29
CA CYS A 168 -1.79 12.99 1.42
C CYS A 168 -3.14 12.72 2.07
N ILE A 169 -3.17 12.55 3.39
CA ILE A 169 -4.37 12.26 4.17
C ILE A 169 -4.50 13.27 5.32
N ARG A 170 -5.72 13.65 5.69
CA ARG A 170 -5.98 14.40 6.92
C ARG A 170 -5.62 13.54 8.14
N LYS A 171 -4.93 14.12 9.12
CA LYS A 171 -4.62 13.42 10.37
C LYS A 171 -5.89 12.92 11.07
N GLU A 172 -6.94 13.71 11.10
CA GLU A 172 -8.24 13.33 11.65
C GLU A 172 -8.87 12.12 10.95
N THR A 173 -8.72 12.02 9.61
CA THR A 173 -9.16 10.85 8.83
C THR A 173 -8.34 9.62 9.22
N TYR A 174 -7.02 9.74 9.30
CA TYR A 174 -6.15 8.66 9.75
C TYR A 174 -6.51 8.17 11.16
N GLN A 175 -6.79 9.09 12.09
CA GLN A 175 -7.15 8.77 13.46
C GLN A 175 -8.50 8.06 13.62
N ARG A 176 -9.38 8.15 12.63
CA ARG A 176 -10.65 7.39 12.61
C ARG A 176 -10.47 5.92 12.24
N ALA A 177 -9.28 5.56 11.73
CA ALA A 177 -9.06 4.21 11.25
C ALA A 177 -9.31 3.19 12.37
N ALA A 178 -10.17 2.23 12.10
CA ALA A 178 -10.20 1.00 12.85
C ALA A 178 -8.82 0.34 12.78
N TYR A 179 -8.53 -0.55 13.72
CA TYR A 179 -7.25 -1.25 13.84
C TYR A 179 -6.52 -1.53 12.52
N ILE A 180 -5.46 -0.73 12.23
CA ILE A 180 -4.62 -0.86 11.04
C ILE A 180 -3.56 -1.93 11.31
N LYS A 181 -3.57 -3.00 10.50
CA LYS A 181 -2.59 -4.08 10.53
C LYS A 181 -2.09 -4.35 9.12
N PRO A 182 -1.20 -3.49 8.59
CA PRO A 182 -0.81 -3.54 7.20
C PRO A 182 0.01 -4.79 6.89
N ILE A 183 -0.21 -5.34 5.69
CA ILE A 183 0.54 -6.47 5.14
C ILE A 183 1.19 -6.02 3.83
N GLY A 184 2.48 -6.35 3.64
CA GLY A 184 3.20 -6.01 2.42
C GLY A 184 3.47 -4.51 2.28
N TYR A 185 3.14 -3.93 1.13
CA TYR A 185 3.53 -2.55 0.77
C TYR A 185 2.36 -1.65 0.32
N LYS A 186 1.10 -2.11 0.43
CA LYS A 186 -0.09 -1.41 -0.07
C LYS A 186 -0.88 -0.74 1.05
N ILE A 187 -0.23 0.17 1.78
CA ILE A 187 -0.82 0.83 2.95
C ILE A 187 -2.02 1.72 2.58
N LEU A 188 -1.97 2.42 1.44
CA LEU A 188 -3.07 3.31 1.02
C LEU A 188 -4.38 2.55 0.92
N LEU A 189 -4.38 1.35 0.31
CA LEU A 189 -5.57 0.53 0.17
C LEU A 189 -6.20 0.21 1.54
N GLU A 190 -5.38 -0.14 2.54
CA GLU A 190 -5.86 -0.37 3.90
C GLU A 190 -6.44 0.88 4.54
N LEU A 191 -5.80 2.04 4.34
CA LEU A 191 -6.29 3.31 4.85
C LEU A 191 -7.63 3.70 4.23
N LEU A 192 -7.78 3.60 2.91
CA LEU A 192 -9.02 3.90 2.21
C LEU A 192 -10.21 3.11 2.78
N VAL A 193 -10.00 1.83 3.07
CA VAL A 193 -11.03 0.94 3.62
C VAL A 193 -11.26 1.21 5.10
N LYS A 194 -10.21 1.22 5.93
CA LYS A 194 -10.36 1.23 7.39
C LYS A 194 -10.60 2.61 7.99
N CYS A 195 -10.21 3.68 7.29
CA CYS A 195 -10.62 5.03 7.66
C CYS A 195 -12.06 5.35 7.24
N GLY A 196 -12.71 4.49 6.46
CA GLY A 196 -14.06 4.74 5.95
C GLY A 196 -14.10 6.00 5.08
N CYS A 197 -13.10 6.17 4.20
CA CYS A 197 -13.02 7.34 3.35
C CYS A 197 -14.24 7.43 2.43
N SER A 198 -14.88 8.59 2.38
CA SER A 198 -16.05 8.87 1.54
C SER A 198 -15.71 9.65 0.28
N LYS A 199 -14.65 10.46 0.32
CA LYS A 199 -14.23 11.27 -0.82
C LYS A 199 -12.71 11.30 -0.95
N VAL A 200 -12.25 10.77 -2.08
CA VAL A 200 -10.83 10.72 -2.49
C VAL A 200 -10.69 11.50 -3.79
N VAL A 201 -9.61 12.25 -3.93
CA VAL A 201 -9.26 12.96 -5.16
C VAL A 201 -7.90 12.46 -5.64
N GLU A 202 -7.74 12.33 -6.95
CA GLU A 202 -6.46 11.97 -7.55
C GLU A 202 -5.85 13.17 -8.26
N VAL A 203 -4.56 13.39 -8.05
CA VAL A 203 -3.77 14.39 -8.79
C VAL A 203 -2.75 13.68 -9.66
N PRO A 204 -2.53 14.12 -10.90
CA PRO A 204 -1.59 13.48 -11.81
C PRO A 204 -0.16 13.60 -11.29
N ILE A 205 0.58 12.49 -11.41
CA ILE A 205 2.02 12.45 -11.21
C ILE A 205 2.69 11.76 -12.41
N THR A 206 3.88 12.24 -12.76
CA THR A 206 4.81 11.49 -13.60
C THR A 206 5.74 10.72 -12.67
N PHE A 207 5.53 9.41 -12.56
CA PHE A 207 6.37 8.53 -11.77
C PHE A 207 7.75 8.42 -12.40
N ARG A 208 8.78 8.92 -11.72
CA ARG A 208 10.15 8.96 -12.24
C ARG A 208 10.79 7.56 -12.18
N GLU A 209 11.80 7.33 -13.02
CA GLU A 209 12.62 6.13 -12.88
C GLU A 209 13.39 6.18 -11.54
N ARG A 210 13.46 5.02 -10.88
CA ARG A 210 14.23 4.90 -9.64
C ARG A 210 15.70 5.14 -9.92
N SER A 211 16.34 5.95 -9.10
CA SER A 211 17.78 6.23 -9.25
C SER A 211 18.64 5.00 -8.98
N LYS A 212 18.19 4.06 -8.12
CA LYS A 212 18.81 2.77 -7.80
C LYS A 212 17.75 1.80 -7.25
N GLY A 213 17.91 0.50 -7.50
CA GLY A 213 17.11 -0.57 -6.88
C GLY A 213 16.40 -1.50 -7.86
N GLU A 214 16.33 -2.79 -7.51
CA GLU A 214 15.61 -3.81 -8.28
C GLU A 214 14.15 -3.93 -7.84
N SER A 215 13.25 -4.20 -8.78
CA SER A 215 11.85 -4.45 -8.49
C SER A 215 11.68 -5.82 -7.81
N LYS A 216 11.30 -5.83 -6.54
CA LYS A 216 11.09 -7.06 -5.74
C LYS A 216 9.69 -7.66 -5.96
N LEU A 217 9.26 -7.83 -7.21
CA LEU A 217 8.05 -8.61 -7.50
C LEU A 217 8.39 -10.10 -7.36
N ASN A 218 8.15 -10.69 -6.19
CA ASN A 218 8.27 -12.12 -5.99
C ASN A 218 6.90 -12.73 -5.59
N LEU A 219 6.77 -14.05 -5.70
CA LEU A 219 5.55 -14.79 -5.36
C LEU A 219 5.07 -14.50 -3.93
N ARG A 220 5.97 -14.27 -2.99
CA ARG A 220 5.63 -13.94 -1.61
C ARG A 220 4.85 -12.64 -1.50
N GLU A 221 5.26 -11.60 -2.25
CA GLU A 221 4.56 -10.31 -2.26
C GLU A 221 3.18 -10.41 -2.92
N GLN A 222 3.03 -11.25 -3.94
CA GLN A 222 1.71 -11.51 -4.53
C GLN A 222 0.79 -12.23 -3.54
N MET A 223 1.29 -13.23 -2.81
CA MET A 223 0.51 -13.90 -1.76
C MET A 223 0.16 -12.96 -0.61
N ASN A 224 1.08 -12.11 -0.18
CA ASN A 224 0.83 -11.06 0.81
C ASN A 224 -0.30 -10.12 0.35
N TYR A 225 -0.29 -9.74 -0.92
CA TYR A 225 -1.32 -8.89 -1.50
C TYR A 225 -2.70 -9.58 -1.50
N LEU A 226 -2.80 -10.84 -1.92
CA LEU A 226 -4.06 -11.60 -1.88
C LEU A 226 -4.57 -11.77 -0.44
N ASN A 227 -3.69 -12.07 0.51
CA ASN A 227 -4.04 -12.13 1.93
C ASN A 227 -4.55 -10.79 2.45
N HIS A 228 -3.92 -9.69 2.04
CA HIS A 228 -4.32 -8.34 2.39
C HIS A 228 -5.72 -8.03 1.85
N LEU A 229 -5.96 -8.28 0.56
CA LEU A 229 -7.29 -8.12 -0.05
C LEU A 229 -8.36 -8.95 0.66
N SER A 230 -8.08 -10.23 0.95
CA SER A 230 -9.00 -11.10 1.65
C SER A 230 -9.40 -10.55 3.02
N ARG A 231 -8.44 -10.01 3.79
CA ARG A 231 -8.71 -9.40 5.10
C ARG A 231 -9.49 -8.09 5.00
N LEU A 232 -9.18 -7.27 4.00
CA LEU A 232 -9.93 -6.05 3.75
C LEU A 232 -11.35 -6.36 3.30
N PHE A 233 -11.53 -7.39 2.48
CA PHE A 233 -12.86 -7.87 2.08
C PHE A 233 -13.68 -8.38 3.28
N ASP A 234 -13.06 -9.11 4.23
CA ASP A 234 -13.71 -9.51 5.47
C ASP A 234 -14.17 -8.31 6.29
N PHE A 235 -13.35 -7.27 6.35
CA PHE A 235 -13.69 -6.04 7.06
C PHE A 235 -14.82 -5.27 6.38
N SER A 236 -14.78 -5.14 5.05
CA SER A 236 -15.80 -4.38 4.28
C SER A 236 -17.13 -5.13 4.14
N HIS A 237 -17.09 -6.47 4.12
CA HIS A 237 -18.25 -7.32 3.84
C HIS A 237 -18.39 -8.48 4.84
N PRO A 238 -18.51 -8.20 6.14
CA PRO A 238 -18.48 -9.26 7.16
C PRO A 238 -19.61 -10.29 6.99
N GLN A 239 -20.75 -9.89 6.39
CA GLN A 239 -21.91 -10.77 6.21
C GLN A 239 -21.73 -11.73 5.02
N TRP A 240 -20.98 -11.33 3.99
CA TRP A 240 -20.85 -12.08 2.74
C TRP A 240 -19.51 -12.79 2.57
N SER A 241 -18.49 -12.37 3.33
CA SER A 241 -17.12 -12.82 3.11
C SER A 241 -16.97 -14.33 3.26
N ALA A 242 -17.57 -14.92 4.29
CA ALA A 242 -17.53 -16.37 4.52
C ALA A 242 -18.23 -17.15 3.39
N ALA A 243 -19.40 -16.69 2.95
CA ALA A 243 -20.16 -17.34 1.87
C ALA A 243 -19.42 -17.28 0.52
N ILE A 244 -18.86 -16.11 0.19
CA ILE A 244 -18.11 -15.92 -1.05
C ILE A 244 -16.82 -16.74 -1.05
N LYS A 245 -16.07 -16.75 0.06
CA LYS A 245 -14.89 -17.61 0.20
C LYS A 245 -15.21 -19.08 0.06
N TYR A 246 -16.29 -19.52 0.69
CA TYR A 246 -16.79 -20.89 0.55
C TYR A 246 -17.10 -21.22 -0.91
N LEU A 247 -17.80 -20.33 -1.62
CA LEU A 247 -18.12 -20.52 -3.04
C LEU A 247 -16.85 -20.62 -3.89
N ILE A 248 -15.88 -19.70 -3.70
CA ILE A 248 -14.61 -19.69 -4.45
C ILE A 248 -13.85 -21.00 -4.23
N VAL A 249 -13.73 -21.48 -2.98
CA VAL A 249 -13.02 -22.72 -2.66
C VAL A 249 -13.69 -23.91 -3.34
N ASN A 250 -15.02 -23.97 -3.32
CA ASN A 250 -15.75 -25.08 -3.97
C ASN A 250 -15.61 -25.03 -5.51
N VAL A 251 -15.70 -23.85 -6.12
CA VAL A 251 -15.51 -23.70 -7.58
C VAL A 251 -14.09 -24.13 -7.97
N LEU A 252 -13.06 -23.69 -7.23
CA LEU A 252 -11.68 -24.10 -7.49
C LEU A 252 -11.49 -25.62 -7.30
N GLY A 253 -12.09 -26.19 -6.26
CA GLY A 253 -12.05 -27.63 -6.00
C GLY A 253 -12.69 -28.45 -7.13
N VAL A 254 -13.87 -28.04 -7.60
CA VAL A 254 -14.55 -28.68 -8.74
C VAL A 254 -13.74 -28.51 -10.02
N SER A 255 -13.19 -27.33 -10.27
CA SER A 255 -12.35 -27.07 -11.45
C SER A 255 -11.09 -27.95 -11.46
N LEU A 256 -10.45 -28.10 -10.30
CA LEU A 256 -9.29 -29.00 -10.16
C LEU A 256 -9.68 -30.44 -10.37
N MET A 257 -10.83 -30.90 -9.87
CA MET A 257 -11.36 -32.25 -10.07
C MET A 257 -11.58 -32.53 -11.55
N LEU A 258 -12.21 -31.60 -12.29
CA LEU A 258 -12.43 -31.70 -13.71
C LEU A 258 -11.12 -31.75 -14.49
N LEU A 259 -10.14 -30.94 -14.11
CA LEU A 259 -8.81 -30.95 -14.74
C LEU A 259 -8.08 -32.27 -14.51
N LEU A 260 -8.12 -32.82 -13.30
CA LEU A 260 -7.55 -34.13 -13.00
C LEU A 260 -8.24 -35.26 -13.79
N TRP A 261 -9.57 -35.19 -13.95
CA TRP A 261 -10.34 -36.14 -14.74
C TRP A 261 -9.95 -36.09 -16.22
N LEU A 262 -9.63 -34.93 -16.78
CA LEU A 262 -9.18 -34.76 -18.17
C LEU A 262 -7.74 -35.23 -18.40
N ILE A 263 -6.87 -35.12 -17.40
CA ILE A 263 -5.44 -35.46 -17.53
C ILE A 263 -5.16 -36.92 -17.21
N LEU A 264 -5.88 -37.51 -16.25
CA LEU A 264 -5.73 -38.92 -15.91
C LEU A 264 -6.44 -39.76 -16.99
N PRO A 265 -5.70 -40.55 -17.83
CA PRO A 265 -6.32 -41.39 -18.81
C PRO A 265 -7.27 -42.37 -18.11
N ALA A 266 -8.38 -42.69 -18.76
CA ALA A 266 -9.44 -43.54 -18.26
C ALA A 266 -8.91 -44.87 -17.70
N ALA A 267 -8.39 -44.84 -16.49
CA ALA A 267 -8.22 -46.02 -15.67
C ALA A 267 -9.62 -46.52 -15.33
N GLU A 268 -9.83 -47.81 -15.39
CA GLU A 268 -11.10 -48.51 -15.25
C GLU A 268 -11.90 -48.20 -13.95
N ASN A 269 -11.40 -47.30 -13.11
CA ASN A 269 -12.04 -46.81 -11.88
C ASN A 269 -12.17 -45.29 -11.85
N VAL A 270 -13.29 -44.76 -12.32
CA VAL A 270 -13.70 -43.34 -12.16
C VAL A 270 -13.77 -42.92 -10.68
N ILE A 271 -13.87 -43.87 -9.77
CA ILE A 271 -14.04 -43.67 -8.32
C ILE A 271 -12.83 -42.99 -7.69
N VAL A 272 -11.60 -43.32 -8.13
CA VAL A 272 -10.35 -42.77 -7.51
C VAL A 272 -10.17 -41.29 -7.78
N PRO A 273 -10.29 -40.75 -9.02
CA PRO A 273 -10.21 -39.31 -9.26
C PRO A 273 -11.32 -38.50 -8.55
N VAL A 274 -12.54 -39.06 -8.52
CA VAL A 274 -13.69 -38.44 -7.83
C VAL A 274 -13.45 -38.40 -6.32
N ALA A 275 -12.96 -39.48 -5.72
CA ALA A 275 -12.63 -39.52 -4.29
C ALA A 275 -11.49 -38.57 -3.92
N LEU A 276 -10.41 -38.49 -4.72
CA LEU A 276 -9.30 -37.57 -4.52
C LEU A 276 -9.74 -36.11 -4.68
N GLY A 277 -10.58 -35.80 -5.67
CA GLY A 277 -11.16 -34.47 -5.85
C GLY A 277 -12.04 -34.06 -4.65
N TYR A 278 -12.86 -34.96 -4.16
CA TYR A 278 -13.73 -34.72 -3.00
C TYR A 278 -12.92 -34.54 -1.70
N LEU A 279 -11.88 -35.33 -1.49
CA LEU A 279 -10.93 -35.16 -0.36
C LEU A 279 -10.18 -33.83 -0.48
N GLY A 280 -9.81 -33.40 -1.68
CA GLY A 280 -9.22 -32.08 -1.93
C GLY A 280 -10.16 -30.95 -1.57
N VAL A 281 -11.44 -31.03 -1.94
CA VAL A 281 -12.47 -30.05 -1.55
C VAL A 281 -12.68 -30.03 -0.04
N ILE A 282 -12.75 -31.21 0.61
CA ILE A 282 -12.87 -31.30 2.08
C ILE A 282 -11.63 -30.70 2.76
N ALA A 283 -10.43 -31.05 2.33
CA ALA A 283 -9.18 -30.57 2.90
C ALA A 283 -9.05 -29.04 2.76
N THR A 284 -9.39 -28.48 1.59
CA THR A 284 -9.41 -27.03 1.39
C THR A 284 -10.48 -26.35 2.24
N ASN A 285 -11.68 -26.93 2.37
CA ASN A 285 -12.71 -26.40 3.26
C ASN A 285 -12.28 -26.42 4.74
N VAL A 286 -11.72 -27.51 5.23
CA VAL A 286 -11.22 -27.63 6.60
C VAL A 286 -10.07 -26.66 6.85
N PHE A 287 -9.14 -26.53 5.91
CA PHE A 287 -8.02 -25.57 5.99
C PHE A 287 -8.50 -24.12 6.04
N PHE A 288 -9.45 -23.76 5.18
CA PHE A 288 -10.00 -22.40 5.15
C PHE A 288 -10.91 -22.12 6.34
N PHE A 289 -11.82 -22.99 6.74
CA PHE A 289 -12.68 -22.78 7.89
C PHE A 289 -11.90 -22.78 9.21
N GLY A 290 -10.94 -23.69 9.39
CA GLY A 290 -10.10 -23.72 10.60
C GLY A 290 -9.23 -22.47 10.78
N ARG A 291 -8.92 -21.74 9.69
CA ARG A 291 -8.05 -20.56 9.72
C ARG A 291 -8.81 -19.23 9.72
N TYR A 292 -10.08 -19.20 9.32
CA TYR A 292 -10.83 -17.96 9.07
C TYR A 292 -12.16 -17.84 9.81
N VAL A 293 -12.61 -18.86 10.55
CA VAL A 293 -13.86 -18.83 11.35
C VAL A 293 -13.61 -18.52 12.83
N HIS A 294 -12.35 -18.46 13.27
CA HIS A 294 -11.97 -18.18 14.66
C HIS A 294 -11.25 -16.83 14.85
N TYR A 295 -11.69 -15.76 14.13
CA TYR A 295 -11.24 -14.40 14.43
C TYR A 295 -12.39 -13.42 14.30
#